data_f6dcb29949b3256ce0ebb827f3975797
#
_entry.id   f6dcb29949b3256ce0ebb827f3975797
#
_cell.length_a   1.000
_cell.length_b   1.000
_cell.length_c   1.000
_cell.angle_alpha   90.00
_cell.angle_beta   90.00
_cell.angle_gamma   90.00
#
_symmetry.space_group_name_H-M   'P 1'
#
loop_
_entity.id
_entity.type
_entity.pdbx_description
1 polymer ?
#
loop_
_entity_poly.entity_id
_entity_poly.type
_entity_poly.pdbx_seq_one_letter_code
_entity_poly.pdbx_strand_id
1 'polypeptide(L)'
;FRDGYADWPYLEALTDCPREFEAHLKTRTPEWAAKICDIPVSEIEAFAKLIGETRRTFFRLGYGFARGRNGAVNMHAASCIPVVTGAWKHEGGGALHSNSGIYKWNKKMIEGTDAAKSGLRVIDQSRIGPALLGDPFDLAGGPPVKTMLIQNTNPASVAPDQTKVKQGLAREDLFVCVHEQFMTETAKFADIVL
;
A
#
# COMPACT_ATOMS: atom_id res chain seq x y z
N PHE A 1 2.56 10.89 24.06
CA PHE A 1 2.85 12.13 24.80
C PHE A 1 2.09 12.18 26.13
N ARG A 2 0.75 12.06 26.14
CA ARG A 2 -0.11 12.20 27.33
C ARG A 2 0.38 11.39 28.53
N ASP A 3 0.74 10.14 28.32
CA ASP A 3 1.06 9.17 29.38
C ASP A 3 2.58 9.04 29.62
N GLY A 4 3.38 10.01 29.15
CA GLY A 4 4.81 10.08 29.41
C GLY A 4 5.70 9.10 28.65
N TYR A 5 5.21 8.48 27.57
CA TYR A 5 5.99 7.54 26.78
C TYR A 5 6.92 8.19 25.74
N ALA A 6 6.81 9.51 25.55
CA ALA A 6 7.65 10.25 24.61
C ALA A 6 9.10 10.34 25.10
N ASP A 7 10.05 10.04 24.21
CA ASP A 7 11.48 10.19 24.46
C ASP A 7 11.90 11.62 24.10
N TRP A 8 11.71 12.56 25.02
CA TRP A 8 11.98 13.97 24.77
C TRP A 8 13.43 14.28 24.40
N PRO A 9 14.45 13.70 25.06
CA PRO A 9 15.84 13.93 24.65
C PRO A 9 16.11 13.50 23.20
N TYR A 10 15.49 12.41 22.77
CA TYR A 10 15.60 11.94 21.39
C TYR A 10 14.88 12.87 20.42
N LEU A 11 13.65 13.27 20.74
CA LEU A 11 12.84 14.15 19.91
C LEU A 11 13.48 15.51 19.71
N GLU A 12 13.95 16.14 20.78
CA GLU A 12 14.56 17.47 20.72
C GLU A 12 15.90 17.46 19.97
N ALA A 13 16.63 16.36 19.98
CA ALA A 13 17.91 16.24 19.30
C ALA A 13 17.82 15.87 17.81
N LEU A 14 16.75 15.16 17.41
CA LEU A 14 16.71 14.48 16.10
C LEU A 14 15.44 14.74 15.28
N THR A 15 14.55 15.64 15.74
CA THR A 15 13.34 16.00 14.99
C THR A 15 13.16 17.51 14.91
N ASP A 16 12.43 17.99 13.88
CA ASP A 16 12.34 19.41 13.58
C ASP A 16 11.39 20.18 14.52
N CYS A 17 10.19 19.65 14.80
CA CYS A 17 9.14 20.40 15.52
C CYS A 17 8.32 19.52 16.49
N PRO A 18 8.96 18.86 17.48
CA PRO A 18 8.28 17.90 18.34
C PRO A 18 7.23 18.54 19.27
N ARG A 19 7.40 19.80 19.65
CA ARG A 19 6.44 20.53 20.52
C ARG A 19 5.18 20.92 19.78
N GLU A 20 5.30 21.35 18.53
CA GLU A 20 4.17 21.63 17.63
C GLU A 20 3.39 20.35 17.34
N PHE A 21 4.10 19.24 17.15
CA PHE A 21 3.47 17.94 16.95
C PHE A 21 2.68 17.48 18.17
N GLU A 22 3.24 17.58 19.37
CA GLU A 22 2.52 17.33 20.62
C GLU A 22 1.27 18.22 20.74
N ALA A 23 1.40 19.52 20.45
CA ALA A 23 0.29 20.46 20.51
C ALA A 23 -0.83 20.09 19.51
N HIS A 24 -0.46 19.69 18.30
CA HIS A 24 -1.40 19.20 17.28
C HIS A 24 -2.19 17.98 17.77
N LEU A 25 -1.53 17.05 18.47
CA LEU A 25 -2.15 15.81 18.92
C LEU A 25 -3.13 16.02 20.10
N LYS A 26 -3.14 17.15 20.78
CA LYS A 26 -4.08 17.43 21.87
C LYS A 26 -5.56 17.32 21.45
N THR A 27 -5.85 17.57 20.16
CA THR A 27 -7.20 17.45 19.60
C THR A 27 -7.46 16.08 18.95
N ARG A 28 -6.50 15.19 18.94
CA ARG A 28 -6.55 13.85 18.36
C ARG A 28 -6.60 12.81 19.48
N THR A 29 -7.64 12.91 20.31
CA THR A 29 -7.81 12.06 21.50
C THR A 29 -8.18 10.63 21.13
N PRO A 30 -8.03 9.65 22.05
CA PRO A 30 -8.53 8.29 21.83
C PRO A 30 -10.01 8.24 21.48
N GLU A 31 -10.85 9.12 22.07
CA GLU A 31 -12.29 9.21 21.77
C GLU A 31 -12.53 9.73 20.35
N TRP A 32 -11.72 10.69 19.88
CA TRP A 32 -11.76 11.14 18.50
C TRP A 32 -11.40 10.00 17.53
N ALA A 33 -10.35 9.25 17.84
CA ALA A 33 -9.91 8.13 17.02
C ALA A 33 -10.95 6.98 17.02
N ALA A 34 -11.52 6.65 18.18
CA ALA A 34 -12.53 5.62 18.34
C ALA A 34 -13.74 5.84 17.42
N LYS A 35 -14.20 7.09 17.29
CA LYS A 35 -15.31 7.45 16.40
C LYS A 35 -15.02 7.26 14.91
N ILE A 36 -13.75 7.36 14.51
CA ILE A 36 -13.32 7.25 13.10
C ILE A 36 -13.03 5.81 12.74
N CYS A 37 -12.37 5.08 13.65
CA CYS A 37 -11.86 3.73 13.40
C CYS A 37 -12.82 2.62 13.81
N ASP A 38 -13.91 2.98 14.53
CA ASP A 38 -14.85 2.02 15.14
C ASP A 38 -14.14 1.00 16.06
N ILE A 39 -13.17 1.51 16.82
CA ILE A 39 -12.40 0.73 17.81
C ILE A 39 -12.66 1.31 19.20
N PRO A 40 -12.91 0.47 20.22
CA PRO A 40 -13.10 0.97 21.59
C PRO A 40 -11.90 1.77 22.09
N VAL A 41 -12.17 2.85 22.84
CA VAL A 41 -11.12 3.69 23.46
C VAL A 41 -10.14 2.86 24.29
N SER A 42 -10.65 1.88 25.04
CA SER A 42 -9.83 0.99 25.87
C SER A 42 -8.81 0.19 25.08
N GLU A 43 -9.15 -0.23 23.85
CA GLU A 43 -8.21 -0.96 22.99
C GLU A 43 -7.13 -0.03 22.42
N ILE A 44 -7.50 1.20 22.05
CA ILE A 44 -6.55 2.23 21.58
C ILE A 44 -5.55 2.55 22.69
N GLU A 45 -6.03 2.75 23.92
CA GLU A 45 -5.18 3.03 25.08
C GLU A 45 -4.30 1.83 25.46
N ALA A 46 -4.84 0.61 25.43
CA ALA A 46 -4.06 -0.61 25.68
C ALA A 46 -2.94 -0.76 24.66
N PHE A 47 -3.21 -0.51 23.37
CA PHE A 47 -2.20 -0.54 22.32
C PHE A 47 -1.14 0.55 22.51
N ALA A 48 -1.54 1.78 22.83
CA ALA A 48 -0.60 2.87 23.12
C ALA A 48 0.31 2.55 24.32
N LYS A 49 -0.25 1.96 25.37
CA LYS A 49 0.50 1.49 26.54
C LYS A 49 1.51 0.40 26.16
N LEU A 50 1.07 -0.61 25.44
CA LEU A 50 1.94 -1.72 24.99
C LEU A 50 3.16 -1.16 24.24
N ILE A 51 2.95 -0.26 23.28
CA ILE A 51 4.03 0.37 22.51
C ILE A 51 4.91 1.24 23.42
N GLY A 52 4.32 2.04 24.28
CA GLY A 52 5.04 2.95 25.16
C GLY A 52 5.94 2.23 26.17
N GLU A 53 5.51 1.10 26.67
CA GLU A 53 6.28 0.25 27.61
C GLU A 53 7.31 -0.64 26.90
N THR A 54 7.12 -0.92 25.60
CA THR A 54 8.01 -1.80 24.82
C THR A 54 8.99 -0.97 24.00
N ARG A 55 10.12 -0.59 24.58
CA ARG A 55 11.11 0.29 23.92
C ARG A 55 11.70 -0.26 22.62
N ARG A 56 11.84 -1.55 22.47
CA ARG A 56 12.35 -2.21 21.24
C ARG A 56 11.20 -2.63 20.34
N THR A 57 10.38 -1.70 19.94
CA THR A 57 9.23 -1.94 19.04
C THR A 57 9.62 -1.70 17.59
N PHE A 58 9.23 -2.63 16.72
CA PHE A 58 9.40 -2.51 15.27
C PHE A 58 8.06 -2.50 14.56
N PHE A 59 7.84 -1.51 13.69
CA PHE A 59 6.63 -1.36 12.89
C PHE A 59 6.88 -1.81 11.45
N ARG A 60 6.31 -2.93 11.05
CA ARG A 60 6.29 -3.35 9.65
C ARG A 60 5.06 -2.76 8.97
N LEU A 61 5.27 -1.72 8.20
CA LEU A 61 4.22 -1.03 7.45
C LEU A 61 4.02 -1.68 6.08
N GLY A 62 2.80 -1.64 5.56
CA GLY A 62 2.44 -2.32 4.31
C GLY A 62 1.87 -1.39 3.24
N TYR A 63 1.86 -1.86 2.00
CA TYR A 63 1.38 -1.10 0.85
C TYR A 63 -0.14 -0.88 0.87
N GLY A 64 -0.94 -1.81 1.38
CA GLY A 64 -2.39 -1.66 1.49
C GLY A 64 -2.78 -0.42 2.28
N PHE A 65 -2.10 -0.19 3.38
CA PHE A 65 -2.24 0.98 4.23
C PHE A 65 -1.92 2.30 3.49
N ALA A 66 -0.90 2.29 2.63
CA ALA A 66 -0.47 3.45 1.86
C ALA A 66 -1.35 3.76 0.63
N ARG A 67 -2.15 2.79 0.15
CA ARG A 67 -2.97 2.95 -1.08
C ARG A 67 -4.30 3.67 -0.86
N GLY A 68 -4.68 3.97 0.37
CA GLY A 68 -5.85 4.77 0.66
C GLY A 68 -5.68 6.23 0.24
N ARG A 69 -6.79 6.98 0.17
CA ARG A 69 -6.81 8.40 -0.21
C ARG A 69 -5.80 9.26 0.56
N ASN A 70 -5.64 8.98 1.86
CA ASN A 70 -4.70 9.67 2.76
C ASN A 70 -3.45 8.82 3.04
N GLY A 71 -3.07 7.94 2.13
CA GLY A 71 -2.02 6.93 2.35
C GLY A 71 -0.69 7.51 2.80
N ALA A 72 -0.23 8.61 2.20
CA ALA A 72 1.01 9.27 2.60
C ALA A 72 0.95 9.82 4.03
N VAL A 73 -0.16 10.46 4.39
CA VAL A 73 -0.39 11.01 5.75
C VAL A 73 -0.47 9.88 6.79
N ASN A 74 -1.21 8.83 6.48
CA ASN A 74 -1.34 7.66 7.36
C ASN A 74 0.02 6.99 7.57
N MET A 75 0.80 6.83 6.51
CA MET A 75 2.14 6.24 6.57
C MET A 75 3.08 7.09 7.41
N HIS A 76 3.05 8.42 7.22
CA HIS A 76 3.83 9.36 8.02
C HIS A 76 3.41 9.29 9.50
N ALA A 77 2.12 9.35 9.80
CA ALA A 77 1.62 9.25 11.18
C ALA A 77 2.07 7.95 11.87
N ALA A 78 1.97 6.80 11.17
CA ALA A 78 2.43 5.53 11.72
C ALA A 78 3.95 5.50 11.94
N SER A 79 4.74 6.09 11.05
CA SER A 79 6.20 6.18 11.20
C SER A 79 6.63 7.14 12.31
N CYS A 80 5.78 8.11 12.71
CA CYS A 80 6.05 8.95 13.86
C CYS A 80 5.98 8.21 15.22
N ILE A 81 5.27 7.08 15.30
CA ILE A 81 5.14 6.33 16.56
C ILE A 81 6.51 5.89 17.11
N PRO A 82 7.35 5.15 16.35
CA PRO A 82 8.68 4.75 16.82
C PRO A 82 9.64 5.95 17.01
N VAL A 83 9.38 7.07 16.36
CA VAL A 83 10.13 8.31 16.58
C VAL A 83 9.79 8.88 17.94
N VAL A 84 8.49 9.00 18.26
CA VAL A 84 8.03 9.55 19.56
C VAL A 84 8.52 8.72 20.73
N THR A 85 8.49 7.39 20.62
CA THR A 85 8.94 6.49 21.69
C THR A 85 10.45 6.28 21.73
N GLY A 86 11.21 6.82 20.77
CA GLY A 86 12.66 6.63 20.68
C GLY A 86 13.06 5.20 20.28
N ALA A 87 12.15 4.42 19.67
CA ALA A 87 12.41 3.04 19.29
C ALA A 87 13.59 2.86 18.32
N TRP A 88 13.88 3.87 17.49
CA TRP A 88 15.02 3.90 16.59
C TRP A 88 16.40 3.88 17.28
N LYS A 89 16.46 4.16 18.57
CA LYS A 89 17.70 4.08 19.38
C LYS A 89 18.13 2.63 19.64
N HIS A 90 17.23 1.69 19.45
CA HIS A 90 17.42 0.29 19.80
C HIS A 90 17.61 -0.56 18.56
N GLU A 91 18.56 -1.47 18.61
CA GLU A 91 18.75 -2.48 17.55
C GLU A 91 17.47 -3.29 17.36
N GLY A 92 17.00 -3.37 16.10
CA GLY A 92 15.74 -4.00 15.73
C GLY A 92 14.49 -3.19 16.01
N GLY A 93 14.61 -1.97 16.56
CA GLY A 93 13.49 -1.03 16.69
C GLY A 93 13.29 -0.14 15.47
N GLY A 94 12.19 0.63 15.44
CA GLY A 94 11.89 1.57 14.38
C GLY A 94 10.74 1.16 13.46
N ALA A 95 10.83 1.53 12.17
CA ALA A 95 9.81 1.19 11.19
C ALA A 95 10.41 0.88 9.82
N LEU A 96 9.74 0.02 9.04
CA LEU A 96 10.09 -0.27 7.66
C LEU A 96 8.82 -0.42 6.82
N HIS A 97 8.72 0.35 5.74
CA HIS A 97 7.63 0.24 4.79
C HIS A 97 7.93 -0.78 3.69
N SER A 98 9.10 -0.67 3.06
CA SER A 98 9.49 -1.51 1.94
C SER A 98 10.97 -1.84 1.99
N ASN A 99 11.31 -3.07 1.69
CA ASN A 99 12.69 -3.52 1.53
C ASN A 99 13.18 -3.48 0.08
N SER A 100 12.38 -2.98 -0.86
CA SER A 100 12.75 -2.93 -2.28
C SER A 100 13.98 -2.07 -2.58
N GLY A 101 14.29 -1.10 -1.71
CA GLY A 101 15.49 -0.26 -1.82
C GLY A 101 16.78 -0.89 -1.28
N ILE A 102 16.72 -2.05 -0.61
CA ILE A 102 17.88 -2.75 -0.06
C ILE A 102 18.78 -3.28 -1.18
N TYR A 103 18.16 -3.71 -2.28
CA TYR A 103 18.87 -4.24 -3.44
C TYR A 103 18.89 -3.24 -4.59
N LYS A 104 20.02 -3.12 -5.26
CA LYS A 104 20.17 -2.33 -6.50
C LYS A 104 19.78 -3.21 -7.69
N TRP A 105 18.52 -3.13 -8.08
CA TRP A 105 18.02 -3.85 -9.25
C TRP A 105 18.38 -3.13 -10.55
N ASN A 106 18.78 -3.90 -11.58
CA ASN A 106 18.87 -3.37 -12.94
C ASN A 106 17.47 -3.27 -13.55
N LYS A 107 16.79 -2.15 -13.27
CA LYS A 107 15.41 -1.93 -13.73
C LYS A 107 15.29 -1.93 -15.24
N LYS A 108 16.29 -1.44 -15.97
CA LYS A 108 16.27 -1.47 -17.45
C LYS A 108 16.17 -2.90 -17.98
N MET A 109 16.91 -3.83 -17.40
CA MET A 109 16.87 -5.23 -17.78
C MET A 109 15.52 -5.89 -17.45
N ILE A 110 14.90 -5.51 -16.33
CA ILE A 110 13.63 -6.09 -15.87
C ILE A 110 12.44 -5.51 -16.64
N GLU A 111 12.44 -4.18 -16.82
CA GLU A 111 11.30 -3.43 -17.38
C GLU A 111 11.44 -3.20 -18.90
N GLY A 112 12.63 -3.41 -19.49
CA GLY A 112 12.88 -3.16 -20.90
C GLY A 112 12.64 -1.71 -21.33
N THR A 113 12.83 -0.75 -20.43
CA THR A 113 12.48 0.66 -20.67
C THR A 113 13.30 1.31 -21.77
N ASP A 114 14.48 0.80 -22.07
CA ASP A 114 15.34 1.22 -23.17
C ASP A 114 14.90 0.70 -24.54
N ALA A 115 14.11 -0.39 -24.57
CA ALA A 115 13.50 -0.94 -25.76
C ALA A 115 12.04 -0.53 -25.95
N ALA A 116 11.44 0.12 -24.96
CA ALA A 116 10.05 0.54 -25.02
C ALA A 116 9.84 1.64 -26.09
N LYS A 117 8.84 1.45 -26.96
CA LYS A 117 8.46 2.46 -27.93
C LYS A 117 7.79 3.65 -27.21
N SER A 118 8.11 4.87 -27.63
CA SER A 118 7.43 6.07 -27.16
C SER A 118 5.95 6.08 -27.59
N GLY A 119 5.08 6.67 -26.75
CA GLY A 119 3.67 6.83 -27.07
C GLY A 119 2.81 5.57 -26.89
N LEU A 120 3.28 4.57 -26.18
CA LEU A 120 2.44 3.43 -25.79
C LEU A 120 1.32 3.91 -24.85
N ARG A 121 0.11 3.43 -25.13
CA ARG A 121 -1.05 3.68 -24.27
C ARG A 121 -0.86 2.98 -22.92
N VAL A 122 -1.12 3.69 -21.83
CA VAL A 122 -1.12 3.16 -20.47
C VAL A 122 -2.55 3.16 -19.96
N ILE A 123 -3.00 2.00 -19.49
CA ILE A 123 -4.32 1.82 -18.88
C ILE A 123 -4.14 1.73 -17.36
N ASP A 124 -5.02 2.39 -16.60
CA ASP A 124 -5.01 2.34 -15.15
C ASP A 124 -5.36 0.93 -14.67
N GLN A 125 -4.42 0.29 -13.97
CA GLN A 125 -4.59 -1.06 -13.43
C GLN A 125 -5.75 -1.14 -12.43
N SER A 126 -6.05 -0.08 -11.70
CA SER A 126 -7.18 -0.05 -10.76
C SER A 126 -8.54 -0.05 -11.48
N ARG A 127 -8.55 0.27 -12.77
CA ARG A 127 -9.71 0.37 -13.64
C ARG A 127 -9.76 -0.74 -14.71
N ILE A 128 -9.03 -1.81 -14.48
CA ILE A 128 -8.92 -2.90 -15.48
C ILE A 128 -10.26 -3.53 -15.84
N GLY A 129 -11.20 -3.65 -14.87
CA GLY A 129 -12.54 -4.20 -15.14
C GLY A 129 -13.31 -3.39 -16.18
N PRO A 130 -13.57 -2.08 -15.97
CA PRO A 130 -14.17 -1.21 -16.97
C PRO A 130 -13.41 -1.18 -18.31
N ALA A 131 -12.07 -1.13 -18.28
CA ALA A 131 -11.26 -1.15 -19.51
C ALA A 131 -11.48 -2.43 -20.32
N LEU A 132 -11.53 -3.59 -19.68
CA LEU A 132 -11.82 -4.86 -20.35
C LEU A 132 -13.24 -4.92 -20.93
N LEU A 133 -14.19 -4.23 -20.31
CA LEU A 133 -15.58 -4.14 -20.79
C LEU A 133 -15.79 -3.04 -21.85
N GLY A 134 -14.71 -2.36 -22.25
CA GLY A 134 -14.77 -1.42 -23.36
C GLY A 134 -15.14 0.01 -23.01
N ASP A 135 -15.03 0.42 -21.73
CA ASP A 135 -15.25 1.80 -21.32
C ASP A 135 -14.29 2.74 -22.05
N PRO A 136 -14.80 3.72 -22.83
CA PRO A 136 -13.94 4.59 -23.65
C PRO A 136 -12.96 5.44 -22.85
N PHE A 137 -13.34 5.86 -21.64
CA PHE A 137 -12.48 6.65 -20.76
C PHE A 137 -11.31 5.77 -20.25
N ASP A 138 -11.62 4.57 -19.80
CA ASP A 138 -10.63 3.64 -19.26
C ASP A 138 -9.74 3.02 -20.37
N LEU A 139 -10.22 2.99 -21.61
CA LEU A 139 -9.42 2.64 -22.80
C LEU A 139 -8.49 3.77 -23.26
N ALA A 140 -8.51 4.94 -22.60
CA ALA A 140 -7.69 6.10 -22.99
C ALA A 140 -7.77 6.43 -24.51
N GLY A 141 -8.97 6.35 -25.09
CA GLY A 141 -9.23 6.64 -26.50
C GLY A 141 -8.70 5.61 -27.50
N GLY A 142 -8.21 4.48 -27.02
CA GLY A 142 -7.70 3.41 -27.90
C GLY A 142 -8.69 2.29 -28.15
N PRO A 143 -8.32 1.29 -28.96
CA PRO A 143 -9.17 0.15 -29.28
C PRO A 143 -9.38 -0.76 -28.04
N PRO A 144 -10.43 -1.61 -28.06
CA PRO A 144 -10.64 -2.65 -27.04
C PRO A 144 -9.42 -3.57 -26.87
N VAL A 145 -9.20 -4.00 -25.62
CA VAL A 145 -8.16 -5.00 -25.32
C VAL A 145 -8.60 -6.35 -25.88
N LYS A 146 -7.74 -6.98 -26.68
CA LYS A 146 -7.98 -8.29 -27.31
C LYS A 146 -7.02 -9.37 -26.83
N THR A 147 -5.89 -8.97 -26.25
CA THR A 147 -4.90 -9.91 -25.72
C THR A 147 -4.33 -9.37 -24.43
N MET A 148 -4.16 -10.24 -23.45
CA MET A 148 -3.49 -9.93 -22.17
C MET A 148 -2.41 -10.96 -21.86
N LEU A 149 -1.26 -10.46 -21.43
CA LEU A 149 -0.27 -11.23 -20.69
C LEU A 149 -0.30 -10.77 -19.24
N ILE A 150 -0.61 -11.67 -18.32
CA ILE A 150 -0.67 -11.42 -16.89
C ILE A 150 0.46 -12.17 -16.22
N GLN A 151 1.32 -11.46 -15.50
CA GLN A 151 2.49 -12.06 -14.86
C GLN A 151 2.52 -11.73 -13.35
N ASN A 152 2.63 -12.77 -12.52
CA ASN A 152 2.78 -12.68 -11.06
C ASN A 152 1.75 -11.76 -10.40
N THR A 153 0.50 -11.78 -10.85
CA THR A 153 -0.58 -10.98 -10.25
C THR A 153 -1.94 -11.65 -10.45
N ASN A 154 -2.86 -11.41 -9.52
CA ASN A 154 -4.19 -12.04 -9.52
C ASN A 154 -5.30 -10.98 -9.56
N PRO A 155 -5.50 -10.26 -10.69
CA PRO A 155 -6.48 -9.18 -10.80
C PRO A 155 -7.92 -9.62 -10.49
N ALA A 156 -8.31 -10.85 -10.77
CA ALA A 156 -9.64 -11.37 -10.44
C ALA A 156 -9.94 -11.39 -8.94
N SER A 157 -8.89 -11.32 -8.08
CA SER A 157 -9.05 -11.26 -6.62
C SER A 157 -8.64 -9.92 -6.02
N VAL A 158 -7.67 -9.21 -6.64
CA VAL A 158 -7.05 -8.04 -5.99
C VAL A 158 -7.40 -6.71 -6.65
N ALA A 159 -7.91 -6.70 -7.88
CA ALA A 159 -8.31 -5.46 -8.53
C ALA A 159 -9.67 -4.97 -8.04
N PRO A 160 -9.90 -3.65 -7.95
CA PRO A 160 -11.21 -3.09 -7.61
C PRO A 160 -12.31 -3.55 -8.57
N ASP A 161 -13.56 -3.64 -8.08
CA ASP A 161 -14.73 -4.08 -8.84
C ASP A 161 -14.53 -5.45 -9.49
N GLN A 162 -14.33 -6.46 -8.65
CA GLN A 162 -14.10 -7.85 -9.08
C GLN A 162 -15.15 -8.38 -10.06
N THR A 163 -16.39 -7.92 -9.96
CA THR A 163 -17.48 -8.34 -10.86
C THR A 163 -17.14 -7.96 -12.29
N LYS A 164 -16.77 -6.70 -12.54
CA LYS A 164 -16.37 -6.24 -13.87
C LYS A 164 -15.07 -6.87 -14.35
N VAL A 165 -14.11 -7.09 -13.45
CA VAL A 165 -12.86 -7.77 -13.80
C VAL A 165 -13.13 -9.19 -14.30
N LYS A 166 -13.93 -9.96 -13.57
CA LYS A 166 -14.30 -11.33 -13.96
C LYS A 166 -15.11 -11.37 -15.25
N GLN A 167 -16.08 -10.46 -15.40
CA GLN A 167 -16.84 -10.32 -16.66
C GLN A 167 -15.91 -9.99 -17.84
N GLY A 168 -14.97 -9.09 -17.63
CA GLY A 168 -14.00 -8.71 -18.65
C GLY A 168 -13.06 -9.86 -19.04
N LEU A 169 -12.56 -10.61 -18.07
CA LEU A 169 -11.70 -11.78 -18.30
C LEU A 169 -12.44 -12.96 -18.95
N ALA A 170 -13.74 -13.09 -18.72
CA ALA A 170 -14.58 -14.14 -19.31
C ALA A 170 -15.05 -13.84 -20.74
N ARG A 171 -14.62 -12.75 -21.37
CA ARG A 171 -14.98 -12.41 -22.73
C ARG A 171 -14.38 -13.43 -23.73
N GLU A 172 -15.20 -13.96 -24.61
CA GLU A 172 -14.76 -14.92 -25.64
C GLU A 172 -13.81 -14.32 -26.70
N ASP A 173 -13.85 -12.98 -26.85
CA ASP A 173 -13.01 -12.25 -27.81
C ASP A 173 -11.71 -11.69 -27.18
N LEU A 174 -11.38 -12.08 -25.96
CA LEU A 174 -10.17 -11.73 -25.23
C LEU A 174 -9.29 -12.97 -25.05
N PHE A 175 -8.11 -12.96 -25.64
CA PHE A 175 -7.09 -13.99 -25.40
C PHE A 175 -6.28 -13.66 -24.15
N VAL A 176 -6.23 -14.56 -23.17
CA VAL A 176 -5.54 -14.36 -21.88
C VAL A 176 -4.45 -15.41 -21.68
N CYS A 177 -3.20 -14.95 -21.57
CA CYS A 177 -2.08 -15.77 -21.16
C CYS A 177 -1.64 -15.37 -19.73
N VAL A 178 -1.55 -16.34 -18.84
CA VAL A 178 -1.15 -16.10 -17.43
C VAL A 178 0.14 -16.86 -17.13
N HIS A 179 1.15 -16.11 -16.66
CA HIS A 179 2.39 -16.67 -16.14
C HIS A 179 2.38 -16.52 -14.60
N GLU A 180 2.16 -17.64 -13.90
CA GLU A 180 1.93 -17.64 -12.45
C GLU A 180 2.42 -18.94 -11.81
N GLN A 181 2.80 -18.87 -10.54
CA GLN A 181 3.26 -20.03 -9.75
C GLN A 181 2.12 -20.94 -9.28
N PHE A 182 0.91 -20.41 -9.22
CA PHE A 182 -0.26 -21.10 -8.71
C PHE A 182 -1.46 -20.96 -9.64
N MET A 183 -2.37 -21.92 -9.62
CA MET A 183 -3.65 -21.81 -10.30
C MET A 183 -4.58 -20.86 -9.54
N THR A 184 -4.39 -19.55 -9.75
CA THR A 184 -5.15 -18.46 -9.15
C THR A 184 -6.54 -18.31 -9.77
N GLU A 185 -7.40 -17.46 -9.17
CA GLU A 185 -8.69 -17.09 -9.76
C GLU A 185 -8.53 -16.49 -11.15
N THR A 186 -7.49 -15.70 -11.38
CA THR A 186 -7.18 -15.15 -12.72
C THR A 186 -6.75 -16.23 -13.69
N ALA A 187 -5.91 -17.16 -13.25
CA ALA A 187 -5.43 -18.25 -14.11
C ALA A 187 -6.57 -19.16 -14.60
N LYS A 188 -7.68 -19.25 -13.87
CA LYS A 188 -8.89 -20.00 -14.30
C LYS A 188 -9.63 -19.39 -15.49
N PHE A 189 -9.38 -18.12 -15.83
CA PHE A 189 -9.92 -17.45 -17.02
C PHE A 189 -8.94 -17.47 -18.20
N ALA A 190 -7.75 -18.01 -18.02
CA ALA A 190 -6.72 -17.97 -19.05
C ALA A 190 -6.93 -19.03 -20.12
N ASP A 191 -6.63 -18.70 -21.37
CA ASP A 191 -6.50 -19.64 -22.49
C ASP A 191 -5.20 -20.44 -22.39
N ILE A 192 -4.14 -19.78 -21.86
CA ILE A 192 -2.83 -20.42 -21.61
C ILE A 192 -2.33 -20.04 -20.22
N VAL A 193 -1.86 -21.04 -19.48
CA VAL A 193 -1.16 -20.87 -18.20
C VAL A 193 0.25 -21.43 -18.34
N LEU A 194 1.25 -20.63 -17.94
CA LEU A 194 2.68 -20.95 -17.98
C LEU A 194 3.25 -20.99 -16.56
#